data_1c6bd6454a208f2f0d275d4f807b4527
#
_entry.id   1c6bd6454a208f2f0d275d4f807b4527
#
_cell.length_a   1.000
_cell.length_b   1.000
_cell.length_c   1.000
_cell.angle_alpha   90.00
_cell.angle_beta   90.00
_cell.angle_gamma   90.00
#
_symmetry.space_group_name_H-M   'P 1'
#
loop_
_entity.id
_entity.type
_entity.pdbx_description
1 polymer ?
#
loop_
_entity_poly.entity_id
_entity_poly.type
_entity_poly.pdbx_seq_one_letter_code
_entity_poly.pdbx_strand_id
1 'polypeptide(L)'
;MKYSLVASLILQSTIVLAELLPVHFKAPTPGHFQELVRNDTLDFGCRPIAHPTDDGQYQLHALLTKAQIEYLSKEYADIADFSIHREHAKRANGVSAAATAPIGTGDRFKTGTIAPLGLGTKAAGSTISSIMNVAEISSAVQGLVSTYGIGYQTLPYKTFNGATQFVGFVGAGTDKSKYHLYLSAGVHARERGGPDQLIYWIGDLLAANKSGSGLTYGQKTYTNAQVKSILAAGIVFFPLVNPDGVTYDQSSGSLWRKNRNTRSGSSGSSIGVDINRNFDFLWDYRKYFASGESPASTSPSSETFYGTAPASESETKNHISIYDSFPKVRWFMDIHSAAGDVLYSWGDDDDQSTSSTMNFLNSAYDGKRGPVGDTAYKEYIPSADLTNVRTVASATIAAMKAAGGRSYTAMQAVGLYPTSGASDDYAFSRYWAKSGVNKVYGYTMEFGYSTNFYPTLTEFNQNIVDTNAGFMDWALAAISVGLE
;
A
#
# COMPACT_ATOMS: atom_id res chain seq x y z
N MET A 1 -37.79 -8.39 8.09
CA MET A 1 -38.16 -7.08 8.64
C MET A 1 -37.53 -6.87 10.01
N LYS A 2 -36.17 -6.73 10.10
CA LYS A 2 -35.44 -6.46 11.37
C LYS A 2 -34.23 -5.53 11.17
N TYR A 3 -34.21 -4.72 10.11
CA TYR A 3 -33.01 -3.94 9.72
C TYR A 3 -33.15 -2.42 9.93
N SER A 4 -33.88 -1.96 10.95
CA SER A 4 -34.15 -0.53 11.13
C SER A 4 -33.71 0.07 12.48
N LEU A 5 -32.67 -0.45 13.15
CA LEU A 5 -32.29 0.05 14.48
C LEU A 5 -30.79 0.25 14.74
N VAL A 6 -29.96 0.36 13.71
CA VAL A 6 -28.52 0.63 13.91
C VAL A 6 -28.19 2.13 13.93
N ALA A 7 -29.14 3.02 13.66
CA ALA A 7 -28.91 4.46 13.46
C ALA A 7 -28.98 5.35 14.70
N SER A 8 -29.04 4.82 15.93
CA SER A 8 -29.31 5.65 17.13
C SER A 8 -28.45 5.36 18.34
N LEU A 9 -27.16 5.18 18.20
CA LEU A 9 -26.25 5.16 19.36
C LEU A 9 -25.03 6.05 19.12
N ILE A 10 -25.26 7.32 18.79
CA ILE A 10 -24.27 8.38 18.99
C ILE A 10 -24.64 9.05 20.30
N LEU A 11 -24.11 8.54 21.40
CA LEU A 11 -24.13 9.25 22.68
C LEU A 11 -22.85 10.08 22.80
N GLN A 12 -23.06 11.37 23.02
CA GLN A 12 -22.05 12.33 23.44
C GLN A 12 -21.30 11.82 24.69
N SER A 13 -20.02 11.56 24.57
CA SER A 13 -19.08 11.62 25.70
C SER A 13 -17.66 11.68 25.17
N THR A 14 -16.90 12.64 25.71
CA THR A 14 -15.43 12.73 25.75
C THR A 14 -14.68 11.81 24.79
N ILE A 15 -13.97 12.39 23.82
CA ILE A 15 -13.14 11.70 22.85
C ILE A 15 -12.01 10.95 23.60
N VAL A 16 -12.33 9.78 24.09
CA VAL A 16 -11.35 8.71 24.23
C VAL A 16 -11.34 8.05 22.86
N LEU A 17 -10.27 8.19 22.11
CA LEU A 17 -10.03 7.43 20.89
C LEU A 17 -10.26 5.95 21.26
N ALA A 18 -11.30 5.35 20.73
CA ALA A 18 -11.59 3.95 21.03
C ALA A 18 -10.46 3.11 20.43
N GLU A 19 -9.74 2.39 21.28
CA GLU A 19 -8.69 1.47 20.90
C GLU A 19 -9.28 0.43 19.94
N LEU A 20 -8.70 0.33 18.73
CA LEU A 20 -9.03 -0.72 17.76
C LEU A 20 -8.25 -1.98 18.14
N LEU A 21 -8.94 -3.08 18.25
CA LEU A 21 -8.39 -4.38 18.63
C LEU A 21 -8.46 -5.32 17.43
N PRO A 22 -7.36 -6.00 17.07
CA PRO A 22 -7.39 -7.02 16.04
C PRO A 22 -8.19 -8.23 16.51
N VAL A 23 -9.11 -8.67 15.66
CA VAL A 23 -9.96 -9.83 15.88
C VAL A 23 -10.03 -10.69 14.63
N HIS A 24 -10.26 -11.97 14.82
CA HIS A 24 -10.54 -12.91 13.74
C HIS A 24 -11.95 -13.48 13.88
N PHE A 25 -12.67 -13.49 12.79
CA PHE A 25 -13.89 -14.27 12.65
C PHE A 25 -13.54 -15.61 12.01
N LYS A 26 -14.04 -16.72 12.51
CA LYS A 26 -13.89 -18.04 11.91
C LYS A 26 -15.24 -18.60 11.49
N ALA A 27 -15.28 -19.22 10.31
CA ALA A 27 -16.47 -19.88 9.79
C ALA A 27 -16.11 -20.99 8.78
N PRO A 28 -17.02 -21.96 8.53
CA PRO A 28 -16.76 -23.06 7.62
C PRO A 28 -16.58 -22.66 6.15
N THR A 29 -17.18 -21.54 5.72
CA THR A 29 -17.06 -21.04 4.34
C THR A 29 -16.95 -19.52 4.30
N PRO A 30 -16.33 -18.92 3.25
CA PRO A 30 -16.27 -17.48 3.08
C PRO A 30 -17.64 -16.79 3.04
N GLY A 31 -18.67 -17.51 2.57
CA GLY A 31 -20.03 -16.98 2.47
C GLY A 31 -20.64 -16.52 3.80
N HIS A 32 -20.18 -17.08 4.93
CA HIS A 32 -20.62 -16.66 6.26
C HIS A 32 -20.23 -15.22 6.62
N PHE A 33 -19.22 -14.67 5.95
CA PHE A 33 -18.75 -13.31 6.24
C PHE A 33 -19.42 -12.23 5.39
N GLN A 34 -20.27 -12.57 4.41
CA GLN A 34 -20.84 -11.62 3.45
C GLN A 34 -21.60 -10.45 4.10
N GLU A 35 -22.37 -10.72 5.16
CA GLU A 35 -23.11 -9.67 5.86
C GLU A 35 -22.17 -8.76 6.68
N LEU A 36 -21.13 -9.32 7.27
CA LEU A 36 -20.12 -8.54 7.99
C LEU A 36 -19.37 -7.59 7.06
N VAL A 37 -18.94 -8.11 5.92
CA VAL A 37 -18.14 -7.38 4.92
C VAL A 37 -18.92 -6.20 4.31
N ARG A 38 -20.24 -6.31 4.22
CA ARG A 38 -21.12 -5.22 3.76
C ARG A 38 -21.34 -4.12 4.79
N ASN A 39 -20.90 -4.33 6.03
CA ASN A 39 -21.02 -3.32 7.07
C ASN A 39 -19.82 -2.36 7.01
N ASP A 40 -20.01 -1.22 6.36
CA ASP A 40 -19.01 -0.17 6.16
C ASP A 40 -18.58 0.56 7.44
N THR A 41 -19.17 0.22 8.60
CA THR A 41 -18.74 0.70 9.91
C THR A 41 -17.66 -0.18 10.56
N LEU A 42 -17.39 -1.37 9.99
CA LEU A 42 -16.37 -2.29 10.46
C LEU A 42 -15.06 -2.07 9.70
N ASP A 43 -13.95 -2.04 10.42
CA ASP A 43 -12.62 -1.93 9.82
C ASP A 43 -12.02 -3.34 9.63
N PHE A 44 -11.98 -3.82 8.40
CA PHE A 44 -11.35 -5.08 8.04
C PHE A 44 -9.87 -4.95 7.68
N GLY A 45 -9.22 -3.90 8.11
CA GLY A 45 -7.85 -3.59 7.73
C GLY A 45 -7.78 -2.98 6.33
N CYS A 46 -6.85 -3.43 5.52
CA CYS A 46 -6.83 -3.02 4.12
C CYS A 46 -8.00 -3.65 3.36
N ARG A 47 -8.48 -4.83 3.81
CA ARG A 47 -9.39 -5.67 2.99
C ARG A 47 -10.08 -6.78 3.78
N PRO A 48 -11.39 -7.01 3.56
CA PRO A 48 -12.10 -8.16 4.13
C PRO A 48 -11.79 -9.43 3.31
N ILE A 49 -10.78 -10.20 3.72
CA ILE A 49 -10.45 -11.47 3.08
C ILE A 49 -10.65 -12.61 4.05
N ALA A 50 -11.35 -13.63 3.58
CA ALA A 50 -11.46 -14.90 4.27
C ALA A 50 -10.36 -15.85 3.81
N HIS A 51 -9.34 -16.07 4.63
CA HIS A 51 -8.24 -16.99 4.37
C HIS A 51 -8.59 -18.39 4.86
N PRO A 52 -8.27 -19.45 4.10
CA PRO A 52 -8.38 -20.82 4.60
C PRO A 52 -7.40 -21.04 5.76
N THR A 53 -7.81 -21.79 6.76
CA THR A 53 -7.02 -22.19 7.92
C THR A 53 -6.67 -23.66 7.87
N ASP A 54 -5.63 -24.11 8.60
CA ASP A 54 -5.15 -25.50 8.60
C ASP A 54 -6.21 -26.50 9.09
N ASP A 55 -7.21 -26.05 9.83
CA ASP A 55 -8.34 -26.84 10.32
C ASP A 55 -9.50 -26.94 9.33
N GLY A 56 -9.31 -26.46 8.09
CA GLY A 56 -10.30 -26.51 7.02
C GLY A 56 -11.42 -25.48 7.12
N GLN A 57 -11.29 -24.52 8.03
CA GLN A 57 -12.19 -23.36 8.13
C GLN A 57 -11.65 -22.16 7.37
N TYR A 58 -12.40 -21.07 7.41
CA TYR A 58 -11.98 -19.76 6.88
C TYR A 58 -11.92 -18.75 8.00
N GLN A 59 -10.96 -17.87 7.91
CA GLN A 59 -10.72 -16.80 8.89
C GLN A 59 -10.76 -15.44 8.20
N LEU A 60 -11.59 -14.53 8.71
CA LEU A 60 -11.66 -13.12 8.31
C LEU A 60 -11.08 -12.25 9.43
N HIS A 61 -10.20 -11.33 9.07
CA HIS A 61 -9.61 -10.39 10.02
C HIS A 61 -10.36 -9.07 10.06
N ALA A 62 -10.42 -8.42 11.26
CA ALA A 62 -10.94 -7.07 11.44
C ALA A 62 -10.22 -6.31 12.55
N LEU A 63 -10.31 -4.99 12.53
CA LEU A 63 -9.91 -4.08 13.59
C LEU A 63 -11.18 -3.47 14.20
N LEU A 64 -11.49 -3.84 15.44
CA LEU A 64 -12.76 -3.49 16.07
C LEU A 64 -12.55 -2.82 17.44
N THR A 65 -13.42 -1.88 17.77
CA THR A 65 -13.53 -1.36 19.13
C THR A 65 -14.10 -2.42 20.08
N LYS A 66 -13.86 -2.27 21.38
CA LYS A 66 -14.48 -3.14 22.40
C LYS A 66 -16.01 -3.20 22.27
N ALA A 67 -16.64 -2.07 22.02
CA ALA A 67 -18.09 -2.00 21.84
C ALA A 67 -18.58 -2.78 20.62
N GLN A 68 -17.86 -2.70 19.49
CA GLN A 68 -18.17 -3.49 18.30
C GLN A 68 -17.97 -4.98 18.55
N ILE A 69 -16.91 -5.38 19.25
CA ILE A 69 -16.66 -6.77 19.61
C ILE A 69 -17.77 -7.33 20.50
N GLU A 70 -18.18 -6.58 21.54
CA GLU A 70 -19.26 -6.97 22.44
C GLU A 70 -20.61 -7.08 21.72
N TYR A 71 -20.91 -6.12 20.83
CA TYR A 71 -22.11 -6.13 20.02
C TYR A 71 -22.13 -7.36 19.08
N LEU A 72 -21.07 -7.56 18.30
CA LEU A 72 -20.99 -8.66 17.34
C LEU A 72 -20.95 -10.03 18.03
N SER A 73 -20.25 -10.16 19.16
CA SER A 73 -20.24 -11.41 19.94
C SER A 73 -21.62 -11.79 20.46
N LYS A 74 -22.48 -10.81 20.72
CA LYS A 74 -23.85 -11.03 21.17
C LYS A 74 -24.80 -11.34 20.00
N GLU A 75 -24.66 -10.60 18.89
CA GLU A 75 -25.49 -10.75 17.69
C GLU A 75 -25.27 -12.09 17.00
N TYR A 76 -24.02 -12.58 17.02
CA TYR A 76 -23.61 -13.85 16.39
C TYR A 76 -23.46 -15.02 17.40
N ALA A 77 -23.89 -14.85 18.66
CA ALA A 77 -23.76 -15.89 19.69
C ALA A 77 -24.50 -17.19 19.37
N ASP A 78 -25.61 -17.09 18.65
CA ASP A 78 -26.47 -18.21 18.32
C ASP A 78 -26.16 -18.85 16.93
N ILE A 79 -25.14 -18.34 16.23
CA ILE A 79 -24.69 -18.90 14.95
C ILE A 79 -23.62 -19.95 15.25
N ALA A 80 -24.01 -21.24 15.26
CA ALA A 80 -23.18 -22.35 15.73
C ALA A 80 -21.82 -22.49 15.03
N ASP A 81 -21.70 -21.99 13.81
CA ASP A 81 -20.51 -22.10 12.97
C ASP A 81 -19.72 -20.78 12.85
N PHE A 82 -20.01 -19.81 13.71
CA PHE A 82 -19.36 -18.50 13.69
C PHE A 82 -18.72 -18.19 15.04
N SER A 83 -17.45 -17.85 15.05
CA SER A 83 -16.73 -17.50 16.28
C SER A 83 -15.84 -16.27 16.09
N ILE A 84 -15.72 -15.47 17.15
CA ILE A 84 -14.83 -14.31 17.21
C ILE A 84 -13.65 -14.67 18.12
N HIS A 85 -12.46 -14.68 17.55
CA HIS A 85 -11.22 -14.96 18.29
C HIS A 85 -10.41 -13.68 18.48
N ARG A 86 -10.07 -13.38 19.71
CA ARG A 86 -9.17 -12.28 20.11
C ARG A 86 -7.73 -12.79 20.17
N GLU A 87 -7.04 -12.91 19.06
CA GLU A 87 -5.66 -13.44 19.08
C GLU A 87 -4.64 -12.49 19.71
N HIS A 88 -4.84 -11.19 19.60
CA HIS A 88 -3.90 -10.21 20.11
C HIS A 88 -4.25 -9.64 21.49
N ALA A 89 -5.40 -9.93 22.06
CA ALA A 89 -5.65 -9.61 23.47
C ALA A 89 -4.66 -10.32 24.43
N LYS A 90 -4.13 -11.48 24.02
CA LYS A 90 -3.01 -12.12 24.74
C LYS A 90 -1.68 -11.41 24.51
N ARG A 91 -1.45 -10.79 23.35
CA ARG A 91 -0.28 -9.94 23.10
C ARG A 91 -0.44 -8.55 23.71
N ALA A 92 -1.62 -7.92 23.62
CA ALA A 92 -1.89 -6.63 24.25
C ALA A 92 -1.89 -6.69 25.81
N ASN A 93 -2.27 -7.82 26.40
CA ASN A 93 -2.23 -8.01 27.86
C ASN A 93 -0.91 -8.63 28.37
N GLY A 94 -0.02 -9.04 27.50
CA GLY A 94 1.26 -9.67 27.88
C GLY A 94 2.49 -9.06 27.21
N VAL A 95 2.30 -8.21 26.20
CA VAL A 95 3.37 -7.49 25.53
C VAL A 95 3.14 -6.00 25.81
N SER A 96 3.96 -5.47 26.69
CA SER A 96 4.09 -4.03 26.99
C SER A 96 4.08 -3.21 25.69
N ALA A 97 3.61 -1.95 25.76
CA ALA A 97 3.75 -0.94 24.69
C ALA A 97 5.21 -0.78 24.17
N ALA A 98 6.17 -1.40 24.85
CA ALA A 98 7.56 -1.56 24.44
C ALA A 98 7.80 -2.54 23.28
N ALA A 99 6.79 -3.24 22.77
CA ALA A 99 6.96 -4.26 21.73
C ALA A 99 6.91 -3.71 20.31
N THR A 100 6.30 -2.58 20.05
CA THR A 100 6.28 -1.97 18.71
C THR A 100 7.59 -1.22 18.43
N ALA A 101 8.02 -1.19 17.16
CA ALA A 101 9.18 -0.40 16.77
C ALA A 101 8.94 1.08 17.13
N PRO A 102 9.86 1.72 17.84
CA PRO A 102 9.69 3.11 18.25
C PRO A 102 9.69 4.03 17.02
N ILE A 103 8.92 5.12 17.08
CA ILE A 103 9.06 6.23 16.15
C ILE A 103 10.26 7.09 16.59
N GLY A 104 11.09 7.53 15.65
CA GLY A 104 12.22 8.40 15.93
C GLY A 104 11.81 9.69 16.64
N THR A 105 12.58 10.10 17.64
CA THR A 105 12.32 11.29 18.49
C THR A 105 13.32 12.39 18.19
N GLY A 106 13.42 12.91 17.05
CA GLY A 106 14.39 13.93 16.68
C GLY A 106 14.67 13.89 15.19
N ASP A 107 15.90 14.21 14.82
CA ASP A 107 16.36 14.13 13.44
C ASP A 107 17.75 13.50 13.37
N ARG A 108 17.79 12.18 13.13
CA ARG A 108 19.05 11.42 12.98
C ARG A 108 19.86 11.81 11.73
N PHE A 109 19.24 12.51 10.79
CA PHE A 109 19.88 12.95 9.55
C PHE A 109 20.33 14.43 9.59
N LYS A 110 20.25 15.06 10.77
CA LYS A 110 20.77 16.39 11.07
C LYS A 110 20.40 17.45 10.02
N THR A 111 19.12 17.61 9.79
CA THR A 111 18.56 18.57 8.83
C THR A 111 19.14 18.38 7.41
N GLY A 112 19.31 17.10 7.00
CA GLY A 112 19.77 16.78 5.65
C GLY A 112 21.29 16.83 5.44
N THR A 113 22.08 16.77 6.50
CA THR A 113 23.56 16.70 6.38
C THR A 113 24.11 15.29 6.43
N ILE A 114 23.27 14.31 6.84
CA ILE A 114 23.64 12.88 6.91
C ILE A 114 22.71 12.11 5.97
N ALA A 115 23.31 11.35 5.03
CA ALA A 115 22.56 10.46 4.16
C ALA A 115 22.12 9.20 4.94
N PRO A 116 20.91 8.69 4.72
CA PRO A 116 20.47 7.41 5.24
C PRO A 116 21.30 6.25 4.65
N LEU A 117 21.59 5.25 5.48
CA LEU A 117 22.19 3.98 5.08
C LEU A 117 21.35 2.84 5.63
N GLY A 118 20.83 2.02 4.72
CA GLY A 118 20.03 0.86 5.04
C GLY A 118 20.86 -0.35 5.50
N LEU A 119 20.25 -1.53 5.44
CA LEU A 119 20.89 -2.77 5.90
C LEU A 119 21.76 -3.42 4.83
N GLY A 120 21.60 -3.05 3.55
CA GLY A 120 22.31 -3.67 2.43
C GLY A 120 23.83 -3.38 2.38
N THR A 121 24.26 -2.27 3.00
CA THR A 121 25.65 -1.85 3.11
C THR A 121 26.26 -2.09 4.48
N LYS A 122 25.47 -2.52 5.45
CA LYS A 122 25.92 -2.76 6.83
C LYS A 122 26.40 -4.19 7.04
N ALA A 123 27.17 -4.40 8.11
CA ALA A 123 27.57 -5.74 8.55
C ALA A 123 26.31 -6.60 8.86
N ALA A 124 26.43 -7.91 8.63
CA ALA A 124 25.38 -8.85 8.97
C ALA A 124 24.98 -8.72 10.46
N GLY A 125 23.66 -8.77 10.72
CA GLY A 125 23.09 -8.57 12.06
C GLY A 125 22.93 -7.13 12.50
N SER A 126 23.29 -6.14 11.67
CA SER A 126 22.98 -4.74 11.94
C SER A 126 21.46 -4.50 11.92
N THR A 127 21.01 -3.51 12.71
CA THR A 127 19.59 -3.14 12.81
C THR A 127 19.40 -1.63 12.65
N ILE A 128 18.21 -1.24 12.26
CA ILE A 128 17.70 0.13 12.33
C ILE A 128 16.90 0.25 13.62
N SER A 129 17.16 1.28 14.42
CA SER A 129 16.67 1.37 15.80
C SER A 129 15.25 1.92 15.95
N SER A 130 14.73 2.61 14.93
CA SER A 130 13.39 3.21 14.96
C SER A 130 12.87 3.52 13.56
N ILE A 131 11.55 3.58 13.42
CA ILE A 131 10.84 4.07 12.24
C ILE A 131 11.07 5.58 12.12
N MET A 132 11.26 6.10 10.92
CA MET A 132 11.41 7.53 10.68
C MET A 132 10.12 8.28 11.03
N ASN A 133 10.24 9.38 11.76
CA ASN A 133 9.17 10.35 11.83
C ASN A 133 9.10 11.19 10.54
N VAL A 134 8.01 11.94 10.36
CA VAL A 134 7.78 12.73 9.12
C VAL A 134 8.91 13.75 8.86
N ALA A 135 9.48 14.36 9.89
CA ALA A 135 10.60 15.29 9.74
C ALA A 135 11.89 14.55 9.31
N GLU A 136 12.15 13.38 9.86
CA GLU A 136 13.29 12.54 9.48
C GLU A 136 13.20 12.07 8.01
N ILE A 137 11.99 11.76 7.50
CA ILE A 137 11.80 11.39 6.08
C ILE A 137 12.27 12.52 5.17
N SER A 138 11.86 13.75 5.45
CA SER A 138 12.31 14.92 4.69
C SER A 138 13.81 15.14 4.81
N SER A 139 14.34 15.08 6.03
CA SER A 139 15.77 15.26 6.33
C SER A 139 16.62 14.16 5.69
N ALA A 140 16.15 12.91 5.68
CA ALA A 140 16.85 11.80 5.03
C ALA A 140 17.02 12.02 3.52
N VAL A 141 15.95 12.44 2.83
CA VAL A 141 16.04 12.76 1.39
C VAL A 141 16.94 13.93 1.12
N GLN A 142 16.92 15.00 1.94
CA GLN A 142 17.87 16.09 1.85
C GLN A 142 19.32 15.62 2.08
N GLY A 143 19.52 14.63 2.97
CA GLY A 143 20.80 13.97 3.19
C GLY A 143 21.32 13.21 1.95
N LEU A 144 20.42 12.59 1.19
CA LEU A 144 20.76 11.97 -0.11
C LEU A 144 21.13 13.04 -1.15
N VAL A 145 20.40 14.17 -1.19
CA VAL A 145 20.70 15.30 -2.07
C VAL A 145 22.08 15.86 -1.77
N SER A 146 22.35 16.17 -0.51
CA SER A 146 23.64 16.81 -0.12
C SER A 146 24.84 15.88 -0.27
N THR A 147 24.67 14.57 -0.07
CA THR A 147 25.79 13.59 -0.09
C THR A 147 26.07 13.02 -1.48
N TYR A 148 25.05 12.84 -2.29
CA TYR A 148 25.16 12.15 -3.58
C TYR A 148 24.72 12.99 -4.77
N GLY A 149 24.16 14.20 -4.57
CA GLY A 149 23.72 15.06 -5.66
C GLY A 149 22.54 14.53 -6.44
N ILE A 150 21.64 13.79 -5.80
CA ILE A 150 20.43 13.28 -6.47
C ILE A 150 19.50 14.43 -6.87
N GLY A 151 18.62 14.17 -7.84
CA GLY A 151 17.58 15.11 -8.19
C GLY A 151 16.51 15.22 -7.10
N TYR A 152 15.94 16.40 -6.96
CA TYR A 152 14.89 16.71 -6.00
C TYR A 152 13.89 17.69 -6.63
N GLN A 153 12.60 17.46 -6.44
CA GLN A 153 11.55 18.32 -6.95
C GLN A 153 10.42 18.44 -5.94
N THR A 154 10.07 19.69 -5.59
CA THR A 154 8.82 19.98 -4.87
C THR A 154 7.63 19.77 -5.78
N LEU A 155 6.58 19.11 -5.26
CA LEU A 155 5.35 18.84 -5.98
C LEU A 155 4.38 20.04 -5.92
N PRO A 156 3.51 20.22 -6.93
CA PRO A 156 2.74 21.45 -7.10
C PRO A 156 1.64 21.69 -6.06
N TYR A 157 1.09 20.63 -5.46
CA TYR A 157 -0.05 20.75 -4.55
C TYR A 157 0.38 20.50 -3.11
N LYS A 158 0.05 21.43 -2.22
CA LYS A 158 0.17 21.20 -0.78
C LYS A 158 -0.96 20.32 -0.28
N THR A 159 -0.68 19.51 0.74
CA THR A 159 -1.69 18.73 1.43
C THR A 159 -2.74 19.61 2.09
N PHE A 160 -3.80 19.00 2.60
CA PHE A 160 -4.87 19.76 3.27
C PHE A 160 -4.37 20.57 4.47
N ASN A 161 -3.46 20.03 5.28
CA ASN A 161 -2.84 20.73 6.41
C ASN A 161 -1.65 21.64 5.99
N GLY A 162 -1.37 21.77 4.69
CA GLY A 162 -0.37 22.67 4.14
C GLY A 162 1.04 22.11 4.02
N ALA A 163 1.23 20.79 4.23
CA ALA A 163 2.53 20.16 4.04
C ALA A 163 2.97 20.21 2.56
N THR A 164 4.23 20.49 2.34
CA THR A 164 4.85 20.43 1.02
C THR A 164 5.34 19.02 0.74
N GLN A 165 4.91 18.45 -0.38
CA GLN A 165 5.35 17.14 -0.84
C GLN A 165 6.49 17.27 -1.86
N PHE A 166 7.28 16.21 -2.00
CA PHE A 166 8.45 16.21 -2.88
C PHE A 166 8.71 14.80 -3.41
N VAL A 167 9.42 14.74 -4.54
CA VAL A 167 10.01 13.51 -5.08
C VAL A 167 11.51 13.65 -5.16
N GLY A 168 12.20 12.53 -4.92
CA GLY A 168 13.59 12.35 -5.29
C GLY A 168 13.69 11.56 -6.60
N PHE A 169 14.79 11.77 -7.35
CA PHE A 169 15.06 10.97 -8.53
C PHE A 169 16.56 10.75 -8.70
N VAL A 170 16.95 9.54 -9.12
CA VAL A 170 18.34 9.08 -9.05
C VAL A 170 18.70 8.21 -10.26
N GLY A 171 19.94 8.32 -10.72
CA GLY A 171 20.59 7.43 -11.65
C GLY A 171 20.73 7.97 -13.08
N ALA A 172 19.69 8.53 -13.66
CA ALA A 172 19.68 8.89 -15.09
C ALA A 172 20.00 10.36 -15.39
N GLY A 173 20.49 11.12 -14.41
CA GLY A 173 20.90 12.52 -14.58
C GLY A 173 19.73 13.50 -14.60
N THR A 174 19.82 14.59 -15.41
CA THR A 174 18.81 15.65 -15.42
C THR A 174 17.69 15.44 -16.45
N ASP A 175 17.88 14.51 -17.40
CA ASP A 175 16.90 14.19 -18.43
C ASP A 175 15.81 13.27 -17.87
N LYS A 176 14.65 13.85 -17.56
CA LYS A 176 13.51 13.14 -16.96
C LYS A 176 12.89 12.07 -17.87
N SER A 177 13.18 12.07 -19.17
CA SER A 177 12.74 11.03 -20.09
C SER A 177 13.52 9.71 -19.98
N LYS A 178 14.55 9.66 -19.16
CA LYS A 178 15.38 8.48 -18.90
C LYS A 178 15.05 7.76 -17.58
N TYR A 179 13.92 8.11 -16.96
CA TYR A 179 13.47 7.52 -15.72
C TYR A 179 12.34 6.54 -15.98
N HIS A 180 12.57 5.26 -15.69
CA HIS A 180 11.64 4.18 -16.03
C HIS A 180 11.02 3.49 -14.82
N LEU A 181 11.63 3.64 -13.65
CA LEU A 181 11.16 3.04 -12.39
C LEU A 181 10.56 4.12 -11.48
N TYR A 182 9.36 3.89 -10.96
CA TYR A 182 8.72 4.77 -10.01
C TYR A 182 8.22 3.99 -8.81
N LEU A 183 8.57 4.43 -7.59
CA LEU A 183 8.10 3.85 -6.35
C LEU A 183 7.48 4.93 -5.46
N SER A 184 6.36 4.62 -4.82
CA SER A 184 5.71 5.47 -3.81
C SER A 184 5.52 4.72 -2.50
N ALA A 185 5.43 5.46 -1.39
CA ALA A 185 5.20 4.90 -0.07
C ALA A 185 4.39 5.84 0.83
N GLY A 186 3.79 5.30 1.88
CA GLY A 186 3.11 6.07 2.90
C GLY A 186 1.79 6.69 2.42
N VAL A 187 1.05 6.01 1.55
CA VAL A 187 -0.33 6.35 1.16
C VAL A 187 -1.26 6.20 2.35
N HIS A 188 -1.21 5.06 3.02
CA HIS A 188 -1.98 4.83 4.24
C HIS A 188 -1.12 5.07 5.48
N ALA A 189 -1.60 5.93 6.36
CA ALA A 189 -0.81 6.45 7.46
C ALA A 189 -0.39 5.40 8.50
N ARG A 190 -1.25 4.41 8.77
CA ARG A 190 -1.00 3.32 9.72
C ARG A 190 0.02 2.29 9.26
N GLU A 191 0.33 2.24 7.97
CA GLU A 191 1.22 1.27 7.35
C GLU A 191 2.69 1.66 7.55
N ARG A 192 3.17 1.44 8.78
CA ARG A 192 4.45 1.97 9.25
C ARG A 192 5.65 1.26 8.63
N GLY A 193 6.63 2.03 8.19
CA GLY A 193 7.92 1.57 7.68
C GLY A 193 8.09 1.61 6.16
N GLY A 194 7.02 1.79 5.37
CA GLY A 194 7.14 1.89 3.91
C GLY A 194 8.09 2.99 3.43
N PRO A 195 7.97 4.23 3.93
CA PRO A 195 8.92 5.30 3.65
C PRO A 195 10.37 4.96 4.01
N ASP A 196 10.58 4.31 5.15
CA ASP A 196 11.91 3.87 5.60
C ASP A 196 12.56 2.90 4.62
N GLN A 197 11.81 1.88 4.22
CA GLN A 197 12.31 0.84 3.31
C GLN A 197 12.75 1.43 1.99
N LEU A 198 11.94 2.33 1.42
CA LEU A 198 12.24 3.00 0.16
C LEU A 198 13.49 3.90 0.29
N ILE A 199 13.56 4.73 1.33
CA ILE A 199 14.67 5.67 1.54
C ILE A 199 15.98 4.92 1.83
N TYR A 200 15.94 3.87 2.66
CA TYR A 200 17.13 3.08 2.95
C TYR A 200 17.62 2.30 1.73
N TRP A 201 16.71 1.78 0.90
CA TRP A 201 17.10 1.15 -0.36
C TRP A 201 17.82 2.12 -1.30
N ILE A 202 17.30 3.32 -1.50
CA ILE A 202 17.95 4.36 -2.31
C ILE A 202 19.32 4.73 -1.73
N GLY A 203 19.43 4.89 -0.41
CA GLY A 203 20.69 5.17 0.28
C GLY A 203 21.73 4.07 0.06
N ASP A 204 21.32 2.80 0.17
CA ASP A 204 22.18 1.64 -0.06
C ASP A 204 22.66 1.57 -1.51
N LEU A 205 21.78 1.77 -2.50
CA LEU A 205 22.17 1.81 -3.92
C LEU A 205 23.25 2.86 -4.20
N LEU A 206 23.06 4.07 -3.67
CA LEU A 206 23.97 5.18 -3.86
C LEU A 206 25.32 4.95 -3.17
N ALA A 207 25.31 4.43 -1.94
CA ALA A 207 26.51 4.10 -1.20
C ALA A 207 27.31 2.97 -1.87
N ALA A 208 26.63 1.92 -2.29
CA ALA A 208 27.27 0.78 -3.00
C ALA A 208 27.84 1.21 -4.36
N ASN A 209 27.13 2.04 -5.11
CA ASN A 209 27.65 2.60 -6.36
C ASN A 209 28.91 3.45 -6.14
N LYS A 210 28.88 4.33 -5.13
CA LYS A 210 30.03 5.21 -4.78
C LYS A 210 31.26 4.42 -4.33
N SER A 211 31.07 3.36 -3.56
CA SER A 211 32.18 2.52 -3.06
C SER A 211 32.64 1.45 -4.06
N GLY A 212 31.88 1.20 -5.13
CA GLY A 212 32.14 0.10 -6.06
C GLY A 212 31.81 -1.27 -5.49
N SER A 213 31.03 -1.35 -4.39
CA SER A 213 30.65 -2.60 -3.73
C SER A 213 29.30 -3.12 -4.25
N GLY A 214 28.97 -4.37 -3.86
CA GLY A 214 27.62 -4.91 -3.97
C GLY A 214 26.76 -4.58 -2.75
N LEU A 215 25.57 -5.19 -2.68
CA LEU A 215 24.62 -5.11 -1.57
C LEU A 215 24.27 -6.50 -1.07
N THR A 216 23.98 -6.62 0.22
CA THR A 216 23.50 -7.88 0.81
C THR A 216 22.31 -7.60 1.72
N TYR A 217 21.18 -8.23 1.42
CA TYR A 217 19.98 -8.21 2.26
C TYR A 217 19.71 -9.62 2.75
N GLY A 218 19.90 -9.85 4.05
CA GLY A 218 19.79 -11.18 4.66
C GLY A 218 20.71 -12.20 3.99
N GLN A 219 20.13 -13.22 3.36
CA GLN A 219 20.89 -14.27 2.65
C GLN A 219 21.14 -13.96 1.17
N LYS A 220 20.64 -12.84 0.65
CA LYS A 220 20.71 -12.51 -0.78
C LYS A 220 21.73 -11.41 -1.06
N THR A 221 22.63 -11.68 -2.02
CA THR A 221 23.72 -10.77 -2.39
C THR A 221 23.53 -10.29 -3.84
N TYR A 222 23.85 -9.03 -4.09
CA TYR A 222 23.81 -8.36 -5.38
C TYR A 222 25.17 -7.76 -5.72
N THR A 223 25.58 -7.91 -6.97
CA THR A 223 26.86 -7.35 -7.46
C THR A 223 26.75 -5.84 -7.68
N ASN A 224 27.91 -5.16 -7.72
CA ASN A 224 27.95 -3.74 -8.09
C ASN A 224 27.44 -3.49 -9.52
N ALA A 225 27.61 -4.45 -10.44
CA ALA A 225 27.06 -4.35 -11.80
C ALA A 225 25.53 -4.29 -11.79
N GLN A 226 24.86 -5.09 -10.94
CA GLN A 226 23.41 -5.05 -10.77
C GLN A 226 22.95 -3.71 -10.16
N VAL A 227 23.66 -3.19 -9.14
CA VAL A 227 23.41 -1.86 -8.58
C VAL A 227 23.47 -0.78 -9.64
N LYS A 228 24.51 -0.77 -10.48
CA LYS A 228 24.69 0.16 -11.60
C LYS A 228 23.59 0.04 -12.64
N SER A 229 23.19 -1.19 -12.98
CA SER A 229 22.09 -1.45 -13.92
C SER A 229 20.77 -0.84 -13.42
N ILE A 230 20.44 -1.02 -12.14
CA ILE A 230 19.24 -0.45 -11.53
C ILE A 230 19.29 1.10 -11.55
N LEU A 231 20.42 1.69 -11.16
CA LEU A 231 20.57 3.14 -11.20
C LEU A 231 20.48 3.68 -12.63
N ALA A 232 21.07 2.98 -13.62
CA ALA A 232 21.00 3.39 -15.02
C ALA A 232 19.57 3.38 -15.60
N ALA A 233 18.67 2.57 -15.06
CA ALA A 233 17.26 2.58 -15.44
C ALA A 233 16.52 3.86 -14.97
N GLY A 234 17.10 4.64 -14.08
CA GLY A 234 16.50 5.86 -13.52
C GLY A 234 15.33 5.56 -12.61
N ILE A 235 15.46 5.95 -11.36
CA ILE A 235 14.45 5.74 -10.31
C ILE A 235 13.88 7.08 -9.88
N VAL A 236 12.55 7.20 -9.91
CA VAL A 236 11.77 8.26 -9.25
C VAL A 236 11.19 7.67 -7.98
N PHE A 237 11.26 8.39 -6.86
CA PHE A 237 10.67 7.92 -5.62
C PHE A 237 9.90 9.02 -4.89
N PHE A 238 8.66 8.70 -4.49
CA PHE A 238 7.78 9.54 -3.70
C PHE A 238 7.68 8.95 -2.29
N PRO A 239 8.56 9.34 -1.37
CA PRO A 239 8.79 8.58 -0.15
C PRO A 239 7.66 8.72 0.88
N LEU A 240 6.82 9.77 0.79
CA LEU A 240 5.72 10.01 1.73
C LEU A 240 4.55 10.70 1.04
N VAL A 241 3.58 9.90 0.64
CA VAL A 241 2.38 10.40 -0.07
C VAL A 241 1.41 11.09 0.89
N ASN A 242 1.28 10.63 2.14
CA ASN A 242 0.29 11.13 3.10
C ASN A 242 0.94 11.66 4.39
N PRO A 243 1.68 12.78 4.32
CA PRO A 243 2.37 13.32 5.50
C PRO A 243 1.42 13.75 6.62
N ASP A 244 0.23 14.24 6.27
CA ASP A 244 -0.77 14.69 7.25
C ASP A 244 -1.31 13.50 8.06
N GLY A 245 -1.69 12.42 7.37
CA GLY A 245 -2.16 11.20 8.01
C GLY A 245 -1.08 10.54 8.85
N VAL A 246 0.15 10.41 8.31
CA VAL A 246 1.29 9.79 9.03
C VAL A 246 1.64 10.59 10.29
N THR A 247 1.65 11.92 10.23
CA THR A 247 1.87 12.77 11.43
C THR A 247 0.81 12.47 12.49
N TYR A 248 -0.45 12.37 12.09
CA TYR A 248 -1.54 12.06 13.00
C TYR A 248 -1.44 10.65 13.58
N ASP A 249 -1.18 9.62 12.74
CA ASP A 249 -1.05 8.24 13.20
C ASP A 249 0.15 8.05 14.15
N GLN A 250 1.31 8.63 13.82
CA GLN A 250 2.50 8.54 14.66
C GLN A 250 2.31 9.20 16.03
N SER A 251 1.52 10.27 16.12
CA SER A 251 1.26 10.98 17.36
C SER A 251 0.15 10.36 18.22
N SER A 252 -0.87 9.77 17.57
CA SER A 252 -2.05 9.25 18.24
C SER A 252 -2.02 7.75 18.50
N GLY A 253 -1.30 6.98 17.66
CA GLY A 253 -1.33 5.51 17.69
C GLY A 253 -2.71 4.92 17.37
N SER A 254 -3.52 5.65 16.60
CA SER A 254 -4.94 5.34 16.39
C SER A 254 -5.21 4.40 15.21
N LEU A 255 -4.19 3.84 14.58
CA LEU A 255 -4.31 3.05 13.34
C LEU A 255 -4.99 3.83 12.21
N TRP A 256 -4.66 5.11 12.08
CA TRP A 256 -5.24 6.00 11.10
C TRP A 256 -4.79 5.65 9.67
N ARG A 257 -5.75 5.50 8.74
CA ARG A 257 -5.49 5.14 7.34
C ARG A 257 -5.46 6.34 6.39
N LYS A 258 -6.55 7.12 6.38
CA LYS A 258 -6.87 8.16 5.38
C LYS A 258 -5.96 9.40 5.48
N ASN A 259 -6.07 10.34 4.54
CA ASN A 259 -5.50 11.66 4.73
C ASN A 259 -6.26 12.46 5.82
N ARG A 260 -5.99 13.76 5.96
CA ARG A 260 -6.61 14.58 7.01
C ARG A 260 -7.53 15.69 6.46
N ASN A 261 -8.08 15.51 5.25
CA ASN A 261 -9.00 16.46 4.65
C ASN A 261 -10.35 16.48 5.37
N THR A 262 -10.73 17.65 5.94
CA THR A 262 -11.97 17.81 6.71
C THR A 262 -13.16 18.28 5.87
N ARG A 263 -13.01 18.43 4.54
CA ARG A 263 -14.10 18.94 3.67
C ARG A 263 -15.27 17.98 3.55
N SER A 264 -15.01 16.68 3.66
CA SER A 264 -16.05 15.64 3.56
C SER A 264 -16.68 15.30 4.90
N GLY A 265 -15.99 15.62 6.00
CA GLY A 265 -16.46 15.39 7.36
C GLY A 265 -15.47 15.99 8.36
N SER A 266 -15.97 16.63 9.41
CA SER A 266 -15.18 17.48 10.31
C SER A 266 -14.80 16.83 11.64
N SER A 267 -15.20 15.59 11.89
CA SER A 267 -14.96 14.93 13.17
C SER A 267 -14.82 13.40 13.07
N GLY A 268 -14.05 12.82 13.95
CA GLY A 268 -13.89 11.37 14.10
C GLY A 268 -13.46 10.67 12.81
N SER A 269 -14.05 9.53 12.54
CA SER A 269 -13.80 8.72 11.35
C SER A 269 -14.26 9.36 10.04
N SER A 270 -15.12 10.41 10.08
CA SER A 270 -15.56 11.11 8.87
C SER A 270 -14.49 12.02 8.25
N ILE A 271 -13.37 12.27 8.94
CA ILE A 271 -12.25 13.03 8.41
C ILE A 271 -11.48 12.18 7.38
N GLY A 272 -11.09 12.82 6.28
CA GLY A 272 -10.14 12.27 5.32
C GLY A 272 -10.76 11.42 4.22
N VAL A 273 -9.93 11.18 3.23
CA VAL A 273 -10.20 10.39 2.03
C VAL A 273 -9.16 9.27 1.95
N ASP A 274 -9.57 8.09 1.53
CA ASP A 274 -8.64 7.03 1.13
C ASP A 274 -8.00 7.41 -0.21
N ILE A 275 -6.74 7.79 -0.17
CA ILE A 275 -5.99 8.23 -1.36
C ILE A 275 -5.96 7.10 -2.40
N ASN A 276 -5.88 5.83 -1.96
CA ASN A 276 -5.89 4.64 -2.84
C ASN A 276 -7.31 4.19 -3.27
N ARG A 277 -8.26 5.12 -3.22
CA ARG A 277 -9.61 5.03 -3.81
C ARG A 277 -9.95 6.29 -4.59
N ASN A 278 -9.01 7.24 -4.70
CA ASN A 278 -9.27 8.57 -5.22
C ASN A 278 -8.72 8.79 -6.65
N PHE A 279 -8.08 7.80 -7.26
CA PHE A 279 -7.61 7.91 -8.64
C PHE A 279 -8.75 7.74 -9.65
N ASP A 280 -8.60 8.33 -10.84
CA ASP A 280 -9.58 8.28 -11.93
C ASP A 280 -9.45 6.98 -12.74
N PHE A 281 -9.76 5.86 -12.08
CA PHE A 281 -9.93 4.54 -12.69
C PHE A 281 -11.19 3.91 -12.11
N LEU A 282 -12.25 3.80 -12.92
CA LEU A 282 -13.57 3.28 -12.50
C LEU A 282 -14.07 3.93 -11.20
N TRP A 283 -13.70 5.20 -10.97
CA TRP A 283 -13.85 5.89 -9.67
C TRP A 283 -15.30 5.92 -9.16
N ASP A 284 -16.29 6.25 -10.00
CA ASP A 284 -17.69 6.11 -9.60
C ASP A 284 -18.13 4.66 -9.70
N TYR A 285 -17.67 3.84 -8.75
CA TYR A 285 -17.92 2.41 -8.74
C TYR A 285 -19.39 2.02 -8.83
N ARG A 286 -20.32 2.86 -8.37
CA ARG A 286 -21.77 2.62 -8.46
C ARG A 286 -22.27 2.55 -9.90
N LYS A 287 -21.54 3.18 -10.83
CA LYS A 287 -21.79 3.09 -12.27
C LYS A 287 -21.19 1.83 -12.88
N TYR A 288 -19.99 1.47 -12.46
CA TYR A 288 -19.16 0.50 -13.17
C TYR A 288 -19.27 -0.91 -12.62
N PHE A 289 -19.49 -1.06 -11.30
CA PHE A 289 -19.49 -2.36 -10.63
C PHE A 289 -20.92 -2.92 -10.50
N ALA A 290 -21.02 -4.23 -10.40
CA ALA A 290 -22.27 -4.94 -10.19
C ALA A 290 -22.95 -4.51 -8.89
N SER A 291 -24.28 -4.59 -8.88
CA SER A 291 -25.06 -4.27 -7.69
C SER A 291 -24.67 -5.18 -6.53
N GLY A 292 -24.29 -4.59 -5.41
CA GLY A 292 -23.84 -5.32 -4.21
C GLY A 292 -22.32 -5.36 -4.03
N GLU A 293 -21.55 -5.00 -5.06
CA GLU A 293 -20.10 -4.83 -4.92
C GLU A 293 -19.76 -3.50 -4.23
N SER A 294 -18.72 -3.52 -3.39
CA SER A 294 -18.28 -2.36 -2.61
C SER A 294 -16.77 -2.18 -2.67
N PRO A 295 -16.19 -1.92 -3.87
CA PRO A 295 -14.75 -1.75 -4.06
C PRO A 295 -14.20 -0.46 -3.42
N ALA A 296 -15.08 0.47 -3.08
CA ALA A 296 -14.86 1.72 -2.38
C ALA A 296 -16.11 2.10 -1.59
N SER A 297 -16.09 3.21 -0.84
CA SER A 297 -17.23 3.70 -0.09
C SER A 297 -17.56 5.16 -0.42
N THR A 298 -18.86 5.49 -0.43
CA THR A 298 -19.37 6.87 -0.51
C THR A 298 -19.52 7.50 0.86
N SER A 299 -19.39 6.73 1.95
CA SER A 299 -19.49 7.23 3.31
C SER A 299 -18.18 7.85 3.79
N PRO A 300 -18.15 9.13 4.18
CA PRO A 300 -16.93 9.73 4.76
C PRO A 300 -16.39 9.02 5.99
N SER A 301 -17.23 8.28 6.72
CA SER A 301 -16.83 7.54 7.91
C SER A 301 -16.13 6.23 7.61
N SER A 302 -16.20 5.75 6.37
CA SER A 302 -15.54 4.53 5.94
C SER A 302 -14.03 4.74 5.77
N GLU A 303 -13.25 3.71 6.05
CA GLU A 303 -11.80 3.68 5.79
C GLU A 303 -11.47 3.69 4.28
N THR A 304 -12.43 3.28 3.44
CA THR A 304 -12.30 3.25 1.97
C THR A 304 -13.07 4.37 1.27
N PHE A 305 -13.34 5.48 1.97
CA PHE A 305 -14.03 6.64 1.39
C PHE A 305 -13.24 7.23 0.21
N TYR A 306 -13.85 7.25 -0.96
CA TYR A 306 -13.19 7.56 -2.24
C TYR A 306 -13.09 9.07 -2.56
N GLY A 307 -13.57 9.96 -1.67
CA GLY A 307 -13.55 11.40 -1.88
C GLY A 307 -14.80 11.94 -2.59
N THR A 308 -14.74 13.21 -2.97
CA THR A 308 -15.89 13.94 -3.57
C THR A 308 -15.86 13.97 -5.10
N ALA A 309 -14.72 13.66 -5.69
CA ALA A 309 -14.49 13.55 -7.14
C ALA A 309 -13.21 12.75 -7.40
N PRO A 310 -13.04 12.18 -8.60
CA PRO A 310 -11.75 11.57 -8.97
C PRO A 310 -10.65 12.62 -8.85
N ALA A 311 -9.52 12.23 -8.29
CA ALA A 311 -8.38 13.09 -8.00
C ALA A 311 -8.78 14.38 -7.23
N SER A 312 -9.72 14.29 -6.29
CA SER A 312 -10.07 15.43 -5.42
C SER A 312 -8.90 15.82 -4.51
N GLU A 313 -8.11 14.84 -4.07
CA GLU A 313 -7.05 15.03 -3.08
C GLU A 313 -5.75 15.57 -3.71
N SER A 314 -5.05 16.40 -2.95
CA SER A 314 -3.76 16.97 -3.37
C SER A 314 -2.69 15.90 -3.55
N GLU A 315 -2.72 14.90 -2.69
CA GLU A 315 -1.81 13.75 -2.72
C GLU A 315 -1.99 12.95 -4.02
N THR A 316 -3.22 12.69 -4.43
CA THR A 316 -3.54 12.03 -5.70
C THR A 316 -3.08 12.87 -6.90
N LYS A 317 -3.34 14.19 -6.88
CA LYS A 317 -2.89 15.11 -7.94
C LYS A 317 -1.37 15.16 -8.06
N ASN A 318 -0.66 15.15 -6.93
CA ASN A 318 0.79 15.11 -6.91
C ASN A 318 1.33 13.81 -7.50
N HIS A 319 0.72 12.68 -7.17
CA HIS A 319 1.05 11.39 -7.74
C HIS A 319 0.89 11.38 -9.28
N ILE A 320 -0.22 11.94 -9.78
CA ILE A 320 -0.48 12.09 -11.21
C ILE A 320 0.57 13.00 -11.87
N SER A 321 0.93 14.11 -11.24
CA SER A 321 1.91 15.07 -11.77
C SER A 321 3.32 14.49 -11.96
N ILE A 322 3.64 13.42 -11.21
CA ILE A 322 4.92 12.71 -11.35
C ILE A 322 4.98 12.00 -12.71
N TYR A 323 3.92 11.31 -13.12
CA TYR A 323 3.87 10.69 -14.44
C TYR A 323 4.00 11.70 -15.59
N ASP A 324 3.43 12.89 -15.43
CA ASP A 324 3.54 13.96 -16.42
C ASP A 324 4.97 14.56 -16.43
N SER A 325 5.65 14.61 -15.29
CA SER A 325 7.04 15.07 -15.16
C SER A 325 8.08 14.05 -15.66
N PHE A 326 7.77 12.75 -15.55
CA PHE A 326 8.65 11.64 -15.92
C PHE A 326 7.94 10.74 -16.96
N PRO A 327 7.83 11.20 -18.23
CA PRO A 327 6.92 10.61 -19.21
C PRO A 327 7.31 9.21 -19.69
N LYS A 328 8.48 8.71 -19.31
CA LYS A 328 8.98 7.37 -19.68
C LYS A 328 8.96 6.37 -18.52
N VAL A 329 8.32 6.72 -17.39
CA VAL A 329 8.03 5.72 -16.37
C VAL A 329 7.32 4.53 -17.00
N ARG A 330 7.86 3.34 -16.77
CA ARG A 330 7.37 2.08 -17.33
C ARG A 330 6.87 1.13 -16.24
N TRP A 331 7.48 1.19 -15.07
CA TRP A 331 7.22 0.29 -13.94
C TRP A 331 6.94 1.11 -12.70
N PHE A 332 5.82 0.84 -12.07
CA PHE A 332 5.38 1.52 -10.87
C PHE A 332 5.11 0.53 -9.75
N MET A 333 5.53 0.86 -8.53
CA MET A 333 5.22 0.11 -7.32
C MET A 333 4.77 1.04 -6.21
N ASP A 334 3.58 0.80 -5.68
CA ASP A 334 3.09 1.43 -4.46
C ASP A 334 3.37 0.53 -3.26
N ILE A 335 3.98 1.10 -2.22
CA ILE A 335 4.47 0.34 -1.07
C ILE A 335 3.49 0.49 0.07
N HIS A 336 2.80 -0.60 0.39
CA HIS A 336 1.78 -0.77 1.41
C HIS A 336 2.13 -1.88 2.39
N SER A 337 1.39 -2.00 3.48
CA SER A 337 1.35 -3.12 4.41
C SER A 337 -0.10 -3.33 4.94
N ALA A 338 -0.48 -4.46 5.45
CA ALA A 338 0.30 -5.64 5.71
C ALA A 338 -0.52 -6.88 5.33
N ALA A 339 -0.26 -7.47 4.19
CA ALA A 339 -0.93 -8.70 3.76
C ALA A 339 0.07 -9.82 3.42
N GLY A 340 1.30 -9.48 3.06
CA GLY A 340 2.31 -10.46 2.64
C GLY A 340 2.22 -10.77 1.14
N ASP A 341 1.83 -9.78 0.32
CA ASP A 341 1.55 -9.97 -1.10
C ASP A 341 2.32 -8.99 -1.98
N VAL A 342 2.51 -9.38 -3.25
CA VAL A 342 2.89 -8.51 -4.35
C VAL A 342 1.80 -8.60 -5.41
N LEU A 343 1.04 -7.53 -5.55
CA LEU A 343 -0.13 -7.45 -6.40
C LEU A 343 0.22 -6.78 -7.74
N TYR A 344 -0.43 -7.22 -8.82
CA TYR A 344 -0.35 -6.58 -10.13
C TYR A 344 -1.76 -6.33 -10.69
N SER A 345 -1.92 -5.31 -11.53
CA SER A 345 -3.20 -4.97 -12.17
C SER A 345 -3.74 -6.15 -13.01
N TRP A 346 -5.05 -6.37 -13.06
CA TRP A 346 -6.11 -5.43 -12.67
C TRP A 346 -6.69 -5.76 -11.29
N GLY A 347 -7.26 -4.75 -10.64
CA GLY A 347 -7.92 -4.88 -9.35
C GLY A 347 -9.44 -4.76 -9.41
N ASP A 348 -10.04 -4.52 -10.59
CA ASP A 348 -11.49 -4.36 -10.72
C ASP A 348 -12.21 -5.69 -11.00
N ASP A 349 -11.59 -6.62 -11.74
CA ASP A 349 -12.16 -7.92 -12.09
C ASP A 349 -11.06 -8.93 -12.49
N ASP A 350 -11.43 -10.20 -12.68
CA ASP A 350 -10.52 -11.25 -13.18
C ASP A 350 -9.90 -10.90 -14.53
N ASP A 351 -8.60 -11.17 -14.71
CA ASP A 351 -7.91 -10.98 -15.97
C ASP A 351 -8.33 -12.00 -17.04
N GLN A 352 -8.44 -11.51 -18.28
CA GLN A 352 -8.55 -12.35 -19.47
C GLN A 352 -7.82 -11.72 -20.66
N SER A 353 -7.35 -12.55 -21.60
CA SER A 353 -6.58 -12.10 -22.78
C SER A 353 -7.20 -12.52 -24.11
N THR A 354 -8.48 -12.92 -24.13
CA THR A 354 -9.15 -13.48 -25.30
C THR A 354 -10.12 -12.51 -25.98
N SER A 355 -10.72 -11.59 -25.23
CA SER A 355 -11.72 -10.63 -25.72
C SER A 355 -11.31 -9.20 -25.41
N SER A 356 -10.67 -8.53 -26.37
CA SER A 356 -10.23 -7.14 -26.21
C SER A 356 -11.37 -6.12 -26.10
N THR A 357 -12.59 -6.50 -26.46
CA THR A 357 -13.77 -5.64 -26.31
C THR A 357 -14.31 -5.63 -24.89
N MET A 358 -13.95 -6.62 -24.07
CA MET A 358 -14.30 -6.71 -22.66
C MET A 358 -13.23 -6.00 -21.84
N ASN A 359 -13.33 -4.68 -21.76
CA ASN A 359 -12.35 -3.82 -21.10
C ASN A 359 -13.03 -2.64 -20.41
N PHE A 360 -12.31 -1.98 -19.51
CA PHE A 360 -12.83 -0.90 -18.64
C PHE A 360 -13.37 0.33 -19.39
N LEU A 361 -12.98 0.57 -20.64
CA LEU A 361 -13.47 1.68 -21.47
C LEU A 361 -14.82 1.37 -22.13
N ASN A 362 -15.21 0.10 -22.19
CA ASN A 362 -16.43 -0.31 -22.85
C ASN A 362 -17.65 -0.22 -21.91
N SER A 363 -18.48 0.80 -22.11
CA SER A 363 -19.67 1.05 -21.29
C SER A 363 -20.75 -0.04 -21.37
N ALA A 364 -20.69 -0.97 -22.35
CA ALA A 364 -21.59 -2.12 -22.40
C ALA A 364 -21.43 -3.08 -21.19
N TYR A 365 -20.31 -2.94 -20.48
CA TYR A 365 -20.02 -3.70 -19.27
C TYR A 365 -20.15 -2.88 -17.96
N ASP A 366 -20.70 -1.67 -18.04
CA ASP A 366 -21.04 -0.91 -16.83
C ASP A 366 -22.07 -1.69 -16.01
N GLY A 367 -21.88 -1.72 -14.69
CA GLY A 367 -22.71 -2.49 -13.76
C GLY A 367 -22.44 -4.00 -13.74
N LYS A 368 -21.32 -4.49 -14.30
CA LYS A 368 -21.01 -5.92 -14.34
C LYS A 368 -19.70 -6.31 -13.66
N ARG A 369 -18.83 -5.34 -13.34
CA ARG A 369 -17.50 -5.59 -12.77
C ARG A 369 -17.58 -5.96 -11.29
N GLY A 370 -16.59 -6.66 -10.81
CA GLY A 370 -16.39 -6.98 -9.40
C GLY A 370 -16.72 -8.40 -8.96
N PRO A 371 -17.73 -9.10 -9.51
CA PRO A 371 -18.00 -10.48 -9.11
C PRO A 371 -16.94 -11.46 -9.64
N VAL A 372 -15.89 -11.67 -8.84
CA VAL A 372 -14.77 -12.54 -9.18
C VAL A 372 -15.24 -13.98 -9.41
N GLY A 373 -14.75 -14.59 -10.48
CA GLY A 373 -15.06 -15.98 -10.84
C GLY A 373 -16.34 -16.17 -11.66
N ASP A 374 -17.06 -15.11 -12.00
CA ASP A 374 -18.23 -15.20 -12.87
C ASP A 374 -17.85 -15.20 -14.37
N THR A 375 -18.84 -15.19 -15.24
CA THR A 375 -18.65 -15.15 -16.70
C THR A 375 -19.23 -13.89 -17.35
N ALA A 376 -19.78 -12.97 -16.56
CA ALA A 376 -20.45 -11.79 -17.07
C ALA A 376 -19.45 -10.73 -17.53
N TYR A 377 -18.33 -10.64 -16.83
CA TYR A 377 -17.23 -9.75 -17.14
C TYR A 377 -15.88 -10.35 -16.70
N LYS A 378 -14.82 -10.01 -17.42
CA LYS A 378 -13.41 -10.19 -17.04
C LYS A 378 -12.60 -9.11 -17.71
N GLU A 379 -11.71 -8.43 -16.99
CA GLU A 379 -10.95 -7.31 -17.50
C GLU A 379 -9.88 -7.77 -18.50
N TYR A 380 -9.85 -7.10 -19.66
CA TYR A 380 -8.88 -7.42 -20.70
C TYR A 380 -7.48 -6.93 -20.36
N ILE A 381 -6.55 -7.86 -20.39
CA ILE A 381 -5.12 -7.58 -20.39
C ILE A 381 -4.45 -8.30 -21.57
N PRO A 382 -3.62 -7.61 -22.39
CA PRO A 382 -2.85 -8.30 -23.44
C PRO A 382 -2.00 -9.44 -22.85
N SER A 383 -1.98 -10.59 -23.51
CA SER A 383 -1.28 -11.79 -23.02
C SER A 383 0.21 -11.54 -22.70
N ALA A 384 0.88 -10.70 -23.52
CA ALA A 384 2.26 -10.32 -23.27
C ALA A 384 2.39 -9.47 -21.98
N ASP A 385 1.46 -8.53 -21.75
CA ASP A 385 1.46 -7.70 -20.55
C ASP A 385 1.22 -8.55 -19.29
N LEU A 386 0.27 -9.49 -19.34
CA LEU A 386 0.01 -10.43 -18.25
C LEU A 386 1.24 -11.30 -17.93
N THR A 387 1.95 -11.76 -18.96
CA THR A 387 3.20 -12.50 -18.78
C THR A 387 4.28 -11.63 -18.12
N ASN A 388 4.42 -10.39 -18.55
CA ASN A 388 5.40 -9.45 -18.01
C ASN A 388 5.15 -9.15 -16.53
N VAL A 389 3.91 -8.80 -16.17
CA VAL A 389 3.60 -8.47 -14.76
C VAL A 389 3.79 -9.67 -13.85
N ARG A 390 3.40 -10.88 -14.27
CA ARG A 390 3.61 -12.12 -13.51
C ARG A 390 5.10 -12.45 -13.34
N THR A 391 5.90 -12.27 -14.40
CA THR A 391 7.34 -12.52 -14.34
C THR A 391 8.02 -11.63 -13.30
N VAL A 392 7.73 -10.33 -13.32
CA VAL A 392 8.33 -9.37 -12.39
C VAL A 392 7.82 -9.59 -10.96
N ALA A 393 6.52 -9.83 -10.75
CA ALA A 393 5.97 -10.14 -9.42
C ALA A 393 6.59 -11.41 -8.82
N SER A 394 6.73 -12.47 -9.63
CA SER A 394 7.33 -13.74 -9.21
C SER A 394 8.80 -13.58 -8.82
N ALA A 395 9.59 -12.81 -9.58
CA ALA A 395 10.99 -12.50 -9.25
C ALA A 395 11.07 -11.74 -7.90
N THR A 396 10.18 -10.79 -7.70
CA THR A 396 10.11 -9.98 -6.48
C THR A 396 9.90 -10.86 -5.23
N ILE A 397 8.86 -11.69 -5.20
CA ILE A 397 8.56 -12.55 -4.04
C ILE A 397 9.64 -13.62 -3.82
N ALA A 398 10.24 -14.13 -4.88
CA ALA A 398 11.36 -15.08 -4.77
C ALA A 398 12.58 -14.44 -4.09
N ALA A 399 12.86 -13.17 -4.41
CA ALA A 399 13.94 -12.43 -3.75
C ALA A 399 13.65 -12.16 -2.28
N MET A 400 12.44 -11.73 -1.95
CA MET A 400 12.01 -11.51 -0.57
C MET A 400 12.18 -12.78 0.28
N LYS A 401 11.71 -13.92 -0.24
CA LYS A 401 11.87 -15.22 0.41
C LYS A 401 13.32 -15.62 0.57
N ALA A 402 14.14 -15.44 -0.47
CA ALA A 402 15.56 -15.80 -0.44
C ALA A 402 16.35 -14.95 0.55
N ALA A 403 15.98 -13.69 0.76
CA ALA A 403 16.65 -12.78 1.69
C ALA A 403 16.29 -13.07 3.15
N GLY A 404 14.99 -13.13 3.46
CA GLY A 404 14.50 -13.17 4.84
C GLY A 404 13.82 -14.47 5.27
N GLY A 405 13.62 -15.41 4.34
CA GLY A 405 12.98 -16.72 4.62
C GLY A 405 11.46 -16.70 4.63
N ARG A 406 10.83 -15.51 4.74
CA ARG A 406 9.38 -15.36 4.77
C ARG A 406 8.79 -15.47 3.35
N SER A 407 7.72 -16.25 3.21
CA SER A 407 7.00 -16.38 1.94
C SER A 407 6.03 -15.21 1.73
N TYR A 408 6.00 -14.71 0.50
CA TYR A 408 5.04 -13.74 -0.02
C TYR A 408 4.29 -14.35 -1.19
N THR A 409 3.09 -13.84 -1.49
CA THR A 409 2.28 -14.31 -2.62
C THR A 409 2.32 -13.28 -3.74
N ALA A 410 2.51 -13.72 -4.99
CA ALA A 410 2.32 -12.88 -6.17
C ALA A 410 0.96 -13.20 -6.79
N MET A 411 0.06 -12.23 -6.86
CA MET A 411 -1.28 -12.43 -7.41
C MET A 411 -1.81 -11.20 -8.11
N GLN A 412 -2.83 -11.37 -8.92
CA GLN A 412 -3.63 -10.28 -9.46
C GLN A 412 -4.33 -9.52 -8.32
N ALA A 413 -4.42 -8.20 -8.42
CA ALA A 413 -4.93 -7.35 -7.35
C ALA A 413 -6.38 -7.68 -6.96
N VAL A 414 -7.25 -8.01 -7.93
CA VAL A 414 -8.62 -8.44 -7.67
C VAL A 414 -8.70 -9.75 -6.86
N GLY A 415 -7.67 -10.61 -6.96
CA GLY A 415 -7.60 -11.85 -6.17
C GLY A 415 -7.60 -11.60 -4.67
N LEU A 416 -7.26 -10.42 -4.26
CA LEU A 416 -7.42 -9.94 -2.91
C LEU A 416 -8.88 -9.48 -2.66
N TYR A 417 -9.42 -8.59 -3.48
CA TYR A 417 -10.82 -8.19 -3.65
C TYR A 417 -10.95 -7.11 -4.76
N PRO A 418 -12.15 -6.85 -5.30
CA PRO A 418 -12.35 -5.78 -6.28
C PRO A 418 -12.02 -4.41 -5.70
N THR A 419 -11.32 -3.58 -6.49
CA THR A 419 -10.97 -2.21 -6.14
C THR A 419 -11.41 -1.22 -7.22
N SER A 420 -11.65 0.02 -6.79
CA SER A 420 -11.95 1.16 -7.63
C SER A 420 -11.05 2.32 -7.22
N GLY A 421 -10.51 3.06 -8.17
CA GLY A 421 -9.68 4.23 -7.91
C GLY A 421 -8.33 3.93 -7.24
N ALA A 422 -7.76 2.76 -7.45
CA ALA A 422 -6.45 2.36 -6.94
C ALA A 422 -5.30 2.91 -7.79
N SER A 423 -4.13 3.11 -7.18
CA SER A 423 -2.95 3.75 -7.79
C SER A 423 -2.30 2.89 -8.87
N ASP A 424 -2.22 1.58 -8.66
CA ASP A 424 -1.64 0.59 -9.58
C ASP A 424 -2.49 0.45 -10.85
N ASP A 425 -3.80 0.33 -10.71
CA ASP A 425 -4.73 0.27 -11.84
C ASP A 425 -4.77 1.60 -12.60
N TYR A 426 -4.77 2.73 -11.89
CA TYR A 426 -4.67 4.02 -12.53
C TYR A 426 -3.40 4.13 -13.38
N ALA A 427 -2.25 3.73 -12.83
CA ALA A 427 -0.98 3.76 -13.56
C ALA A 427 -1.06 2.97 -14.88
N PHE A 428 -1.62 1.76 -14.84
CA PHE A 428 -1.72 0.89 -16.01
C PHE A 428 -2.81 1.36 -16.99
N SER A 429 -3.96 1.82 -16.51
CA SER A 429 -5.10 2.26 -17.32
C SER A 429 -4.81 3.50 -18.16
N ARG A 430 -3.89 4.38 -17.73
CA ARG A 430 -3.54 5.64 -18.43
C ARG A 430 -3.20 5.42 -19.92
N TYR A 431 -2.52 4.32 -20.23
CA TYR A 431 -2.09 4.03 -21.61
C TYR A 431 -3.27 3.88 -22.56
N TRP A 432 -4.36 3.27 -22.14
CA TRP A 432 -5.56 3.10 -22.97
C TRP A 432 -6.53 4.28 -22.87
N ALA A 433 -6.58 4.93 -21.72
CA ALA A 433 -7.49 6.05 -21.48
C ALA A 433 -6.98 7.39 -22.05
N LYS A 434 -5.67 7.55 -22.23
CA LYS A 434 -5.06 8.82 -22.62
C LYS A 434 -4.03 8.62 -23.76
N SER A 435 -4.27 9.25 -24.88
CA SER A 435 -3.33 9.19 -26.02
C SER A 435 -1.96 9.81 -25.69
N GLY A 436 -0.91 9.19 -26.18
CA GLY A 436 0.46 9.73 -26.12
C GLY A 436 1.18 9.56 -24.79
N VAL A 437 0.61 8.83 -23.83
CA VAL A 437 1.30 8.47 -22.59
C VAL A 437 1.96 7.10 -22.68
N ASN A 438 3.01 6.89 -21.89
CA ASN A 438 3.69 5.62 -21.82
C ASN A 438 2.83 4.58 -21.09
N LYS A 439 2.97 3.29 -21.46
CA LYS A 439 2.36 2.19 -20.73
C LYS A 439 3.13 1.99 -19.43
N VAL A 440 2.43 1.95 -18.29
CA VAL A 440 3.02 1.75 -16.96
C VAL A 440 2.46 0.48 -16.35
N TYR A 441 3.29 -0.49 -16.05
CA TYR A 441 2.91 -1.67 -15.28
C TYR A 441 2.80 -1.31 -13.81
N GLY A 442 1.59 -1.43 -13.23
CA GLY A 442 1.27 -1.09 -11.85
C GLY A 442 1.38 -2.28 -10.92
N TYR A 443 1.98 -2.05 -9.75
CA TYR A 443 2.10 -3.02 -8.65
C TYR A 443 1.75 -2.38 -7.32
N THR A 444 1.24 -3.20 -6.42
CA THR A 444 1.15 -2.90 -4.99
C THR A 444 1.92 -3.94 -4.21
N MET A 445 2.89 -3.53 -3.39
CA MET A 445 3.58 -4.40 -2.46
C MET A 445 2.96 -4.25 -1.07
N GLU A 446 2.25 -5.26 -0.60
CA GLU A 446 1.70 -5.37 0.75
C GLU A 446 2.70 -6.10 1.65
N PHE A 447 3.77 -5.42 2.06
CA PHE A 447 4.82 -6.05 2.87
C PHE A 447 4.35 -6.35 4.31
N GLY A 448 5.13 -7.13 5.01
CA GLY A 448 4.96 -7.36 6.44
C GLY A 448 4.11 -8.57 6.78
N TYR A 449 3.85 -8.74 8.04
CA TYR A 449 3.00 -9.82 8.55
C TYR A 449 1.54 -9.40 8.45
N SER A 450 0.69 -10.31 8.01
CA SER A 450 -0.74 -10.05 7.82
C SER A 450 -1.32 -9.27 9.00
N THR A 451 -1.96 -8.13 8.67
CA THR A 451 -2.67 -7.26 9.61
C THR A 451 -1.84 -6.57 10.70
N ASN A 452 -0.51 -6.69 10.66
CA ASN A 452 0.36 -6.01 11.62
C ASN A 452 0.89 -4.68 11.07
N PHE A 453 0.10 -3.62 11.16
CA PHE A 453 0.49 -2.27 10.74
C PHE A 453 1.56 -1.63 11.62
N TYR A 454 1.67 -2.05 12.90
CA TYR A 454 2.64 -1.54 13.85
C TYR A 454 3.66 -2.63 14.20
N PRO A 455 4.67 -2.84 13.34
CA PRO A 455 5.62 -3.92 13.52
C PRO A 455 6.42 -3.75 14.82
N THR A 456 6.81 -4.85 15.43
CA THR A 456 7.89 -4.85 16.44
C THR A 456 9.19 -4.40 15.79
N LEU A 457 10.20 -4.03 16.59
CA LEU A 457 11.51 -3.65 16.05
C LEU A 457 12.17 -4.77 15.23
N THR A 458 11.97 -6.01 15.64
CA THR A 458 12.45 -7.19 14.90
C THR A 458 11.74 -7.33 13.57
N GLU A 459 10.40 -7.25 13.56
CA GLU A 459 9.60 -7.31 12.32
C GLU A 459 9.90 -6.14 11.39
N PHE A 460 10.09 -4.93 11.91
CA PHE A 460 10.49 -3.76 11.12
C PHE A 460 11.81 -3.98 10.39
N ASN A 461 12.83 -4.50 11.08
CA ASN A 461 14.10 -4.80 10.45
C ASN A 461 14.01 -5.96 9.46
N GLN A 462 13.21 -6.99 9.77
CA GLN A 462 12.91 -8.07 8.83
C GLN A 462 12.20 -7.56 7.58
N ASN A 463 11.22 -6.67 7.74
CA ASN A 463 10.54 -6.03 6.63
C ASN A 463 11.51 -5.27 5.71
N ILE A 464 12.48 -4.53 6.27
CA ILE A 464 13.52 -3.85 5.47
C ILE A 464 14.34 -4.86 4.65
N VAL A 465 14.75 -5.98 5.24
CA VAL A 465 15.50 -7.02 4.53
C VAL A 465 14.71 -7.60 3.38
N ASP A 466 13.46 -7.99 3.63
CA ASP A 466 12.59 -8.60 2.64
C ASP A 466 12.30 -7.64 1.49
N THR A 467 11.81 -6.44 1.81
CA THR A 467 11.37 -5.46 0.80
C THR A 467 12.53 -4.95 -0.04
N ASN A 468 13.69 -4.68 0.57
CA ASN A 468 14.81 -4.12 -0.17
C ASN A 468 15.41 -5.17 -1.13
N ALA A 469 15.40 -6.45 -0.76
CA ALA A 469 15.69 -7.54 -1.70
C ALA A 469 14.62 -7.64 -2.80
N GLY A 470 13.34 -7.47 -2.42
CA GLY A 470 12.22 -7.40 -3.37
C GLY A 470 12.39 -6.28 -4.39
N PHE A 471 12.72 -5.07 -3.95
CA PHE A 471 12.96 -3.91 -4.85
C PHE A 471 14.13 -4.14 -5.80
N MET A 472 15.20 -4.82 -5.35
CA MET A 472 16.33 -5.17 -6.22
C MET A 472 15.88 -6.07 -7.37
N ASP A 473 15.19 -7.19 -7.07
CA ASP A 473 14.81 -8.14 -8.13
C ASP A 473 13.61 -7.64 -8.94
N TRP A 474 12.69 -6.86 -8.36
CA TRP A 474 11.66 -6.15 -9.10
C TRP A 474 12.29 -5.25 -10.19
N ALA A 475 13.28 -4.43 -9.80
CA ALA A 475 13.97 -3.54 -10.73
C ALA A 475 14.78 -4.32 -11.78
N LEU A 476 15.51 -5.36 -11.40
CA LEU A 476 16.29 -6.18 -12.32
C LEU A 476 15.40 -6.96 -13.31
N ALA A 477 14.30 -7.52 -12.84
CA ALA A 477 13.32 -8.20 -13.69
C ALA A 477 12.62 -7.21 -14.62
N ALA A 478 12.24 -6.03 -14.15
CA ALA A 478 11.70 -4.95 -14.96
C ALA A 478 12.65 -4.54 -16.11
N ILE A 479 13.95 -4.38 -15.81
CA ILE A 479 14.99 -4.09 -16.80
C ILE A 479 15.10 -5.23 -17.82
N SER A 480 15.04 -6.46 -17.36
CA SER A 480 15.12 -7.65 -18.23
C SER A 480 13.93 -7.80 -19.17
N VAL A 481 12.73 -7.45 -18.71
CA VAL A 481 11.49 -7.47 -19.53
C VAL A 481 11.50 -6.32 -20.54
N GLY A 482 11.93 -5.13 -20.12
CA GLY A 482 12.05 -3.95 -20.97
C GLY A 482 11.60 -2.65 -20.29
N LEU A 483 12.25 -1.57 -20.68
CA LEU A 483 12.02 -0.22 -20.14
C LEU A 483 11.22 0.67 -21.12
N GLU A 484 10.90 0.19 -22.33
CA GLU A 484 10.18 0.94 -23.35
C GLU A 484 8.86 0.26 -23.76
#